data_0a1b66f0e163a4dd3088db7e68f5c785
#
_entry.id   0a1b66f0e163a4dd3088db7e68f5c785
#
_cell.length_a   1.000
_cell.length_b   1.000
_cell.length_c   1.000
_cell.angle_alpha   90.00
_cell.angle_beta   90.00
_cell.angle_gamma   90.00
#
_symmetry.space_group_name_H-M   'P 1'
#
loop_
_entity.id
_entity.type
_entity.pdbx_description
1 polymer ?
#
loop_
_entity_poly.entity_id
_entity_poly.type
_entity_poly.pdbx_seq_one_letter_code
_entity_poly.pdbx_strand_id
1 'polypeptide(L)'
;MTNAEKLTLAKHACHIRMGVIEGTHSAKCGHPGGSLDIAELLSYLYFVEMNIDPKDPKKADRDRLVLSKGHAAPALYAALAERGYFPVEDLKTLRKIGSYLQGHPNMNETPGVDMSTGSLGQGISAACGMALGAKHAGKPINVYTIVGDGEVEEGECWEAFMFAAHYGLSNLCVVLDRNHLQIDGTTETVMNSAPLEEKLKAFNFNVVTIDGHDYDQIEAAIQAFHAETAKPTCIIMDTTKGKGVSFMTNSVDWHGKGPNDDEYKIAIEELNAAYAALEQEEN
;
A
#
# COMPACT_ATOMS: atom_id res chain seq x y z
N MET A 1 8.18 17.94 6.03
CA MET A 1 9.24 17.63 5.01
C MET A 1 9.65 18.86 4.21
N THR A 2 10.90 18.92 3.72
CA THR A 2 11.35 19.93 2.76
C THR A 2 10.82 19.63 1.34
N ASN A 3 10.80 20.64 0.47
CA ASN A 3 10.40 20.41 -0.93
C ASN A 3 11.32 19.40 -1.65
N ALA A 4 12.62 19.41 -1.37
CA ALA A 4 13.56 18.47 -1.97
C ALA A 4 13.28 17.01 -1.54
N GLU A 5 12.93 16.77 -0.27
CA GLU A 5 12.52 15.44 0.21
C GLU A 5 11.24 14.99 -0.47
N LYS A 6 10.24 15.88 -0.60
CA LYS A 6 8.98 15.56 -1.30
C LYS A 6 9.20 15.23 -2.77
N LEU A 7 10.06 15.98 -3.47
CA LEU A 7 10.43 15.70 -4.85
C LEU A 7 11.12 14.34 -5.01
N THR A 8 12.02 14.01 -4.08
CA THR A 8 12.67 12.69 -4.07
C THR A 8 11.65 11.56 -3.91
N LEU A 9 10.72 11.70 -2.97
CA LEU A 9 9.66 10.71 -2.77
C LEU A 9 8.70 10.61 -3.94
N ALA A 10 8.36 11.74 -4.58
CA ALA A 10 7.53 11.75 -5.78
C ALA A 10 8.21 11.01 -6.95
N LYS A 11 9.54 11.12 -7.09
CA LYS A 11 10.31 10.34 -8.06
C LYS A 11 10.25 8.84 -7.76
N HIS A 12 10.40 8.43 -6.50
CA HIS A 12 10.22 7.02 -6.10
C HIS A 12 8.79 6.55 -6.39
N ALA A 13 7.76 7.36 -6.11
CA ALA A 13 6.38 7.02 -6.43
C ALA A 13 6.16 6.84 -7.95
N CYS A 14 6.80 7.67 -8.79
CA CYS A 14 6.80 7.48 -10.24
C CYS A 14 7.45 6.16 -10.65
N HIS A 15 8.61 5.80 -10.09
CA HIS A 15 9.27 4.52 -10.36
C HIS A 15 8.40 3.33 -9.91
N ILE A 16 7.75 3.42 -8.76
CA ILE A 16 6.80 2.40 -8.29
C ILE A 16 5.67 2.23 -9.31
N ARG A 17 5.06 3.32 -9.81
CA ARG A 17 4.02 3.26 -10.84
C ARG A 17 4.51 2.65 -12.14
N MET A 18 5.71 3.02 -12.61
CA MET A 18 6.33 2.40 -13.79
C MET A 18 6.51 0.89 -13.60
N GLY A 19 6.97 0.48 -12.42
CA GLY A 19 7.10 -0.94 -12.05
C GLY A 19 5.77 -1.69 -12.03
N VAL A 20 4.69 -1.07 -11.56
CA VAL A 20 3.32 -1.64 -11.63
C VAL A 20 2.90 -1.88 -13.07
N ILE A 21 3.09 -0.87 -13.93
CA ILE A 21 2.73 -0.96 -15.36
C ILE A 21 3.58 -2.03 -16.06
N GLU A 22 4.91 -2.03 -15.83
CA GLU A 22 5.82 -3.03 -16.41
C GLU A 22 5.43 -4.46 -16.03
N GLY A 23 5.22 -4.70 -14.73
CA GLY A 23 4.86 -6.02 -14.22
C GLY A 23 3.52 -6.52 -14.75
N THR A 24 2.48 -5.70 -14.69
CA THR A 24 1.13 -6.08 -15.13
C THR A 24 1.02 -6.24 -16.64
N HIS A 25 1.75 -5.41 -17.41
CA HIS A 25 1.90 -5.57 -18.86
C HIS A 25 2.60 -6.89 -19.22
N SER A 26 3.77 -7.15 -18.63
CA SER A 26 4.55 -8.38 -18.87
C SER A 26 3.79 -9.65 -18.50
N ALA A 27 2.96 -9.60 -17.48
CA ALA A 27 2.09 -10.69 -17.06
C ALA A 27 0.81 -10.81 -17.89
N LYS A 28 0.44 -9.78 -18.66
CA LYS A 28 -0.86 -9.61 -19.35
C LYS A 28 -2.07 -9.76 -18.43
N CYS A 29 -1.88 -9.54 -17.17
CA CYS A 29 -2.90 -9.60 -16.12
C CYS A 29 -2.36 -8.97 -14.84
N GLY A 30 -3.25 -8.70 -13.88
CA GLY A 30 -2.89 -8.13 -12.58
C GLY A 30 -3.81 -6.98 -12.21
N HIS A 31 -3.49 -6.26 -11.14
CA HIS A 31 -4.36 -5.25 -10.55
C HIS A 31 -3.66 -3.88 -10.54
N PRO A 32 -3.54 -3.20 -11.70
CA PRO A 32 -2.85 -1.91 -11.75
C PRO A 32 -3.62 -0.81 -11.00
N GLY A 33 -4.96 -0.75 -11.10
CA GLY A 33 -5.76 0.32 -10.53
C GLY A 33 -5.50 0.57 -9.05
N GLY A 34 -5.72 -0.46 -8.21
CA GLY A 34 -5.49 -0.40 -6.77
C GLY A 34 -4.02 -0.58 -6.35
N SER A 35 -3.10 -0.63 -7.31
CA SER A 35 -1.65 -0.58 -7.08
C SER A 35 -1.10 0.82 -7.30
N LEU A 36 -1.60 1.54 -8.31
CA LEU A 36 -1.13 2.88 -8.68
C LEU A 36 -1.51 3.95 -7.63
N ASP A 37 -2.59 3.73 -6.88
CA ASP A 37 -3.14 4.68 -5.92
C ASP A 37 -2.35 4.78 -4.60
N ILE A 38 -1.56 3.77 -4.23
CA ILE A 38 -0.80 3.74 -2.98
C ILE A 38 0.71 4.03 -3.16
N ALA A 39 1.13 4.55 -4.32
CA ALA A 39 2.55 4.74 -4.62
C ALA A 39 3.21 5.79 -3.70
N GLU A 40 2.53 6.90 -3.37
CA GLU A 40 3.02 7.91 -2.43
C GLU A 40 3.22 7.34 -1.03
N LEU A 41 2.23 6.60 -0.54
CA LEU A 41 2.34 5.94 0.76
C LEU A 41 3.52 4.97 0.81
N LEU A 42 3.65 4.09 -0.21
CA LEU A 42 4.75 3.13 -0.26
C LEU A 42 6.11 3.81 -0.38
N SER A 43 6.23 4.88 -1.16
CA SER A 43 7.47 5.65 -1.22
C SER A 43 7.82 6.24 0.15
N TYR A 44 6.86 6.81 0.87
CA TYR A 44 7.08 7.34 2.21
C TYR A 44 7.48 6.26 3.20
N LEU A 45 6.73 5.15 3.27
CA LEU A 45 7.00 4.06 4.20
C LEU A 45 8.38 3.42 3.97
N TYR A 46 8.74 3.11 2.74
CA TYR A 46 9.99 2.41 2.43
C TYR A 46 11.23 3.28 2.43
N PHE A 47 11.11 4.60 2.20
CA PHE A 47 12.28 5.48 2.05
C PHE A 47 12.47 6.45 3.23
N VAL A 48 11.45 6.64 4.06
CA VAL A 48 11.52 7.57 5.21
C VAL A 48 11.18 6.87 6.52
N GLU A 49 10.06 6.16 6.58
CA GLU A 49 9.42 5.78 7.83
C GLU A 49 9.96 4.47 8.43
N MET A 50 9.91 3.38 7.69
CA MET A 50 10.14 2.05 8.26
C MET A 50 11.62 1.78 8.57
N ASN A 51 11.87 1.21 9.76
CA ASN A 51 13.15 0.62 10.12
C ASN A 51 13.34 -0.71 9.37
N ILE A 52 13.92 -0.67 8.19
CA ILE A 52 14.15 -1.81 7.31
C ILE A 52 15.57 -1.80 6.73
N ASP A 53 16.07 -2.97 6.35
CA ASP A 53 17.33 -3.12 5.62
C ASP A 53 17.15 -4.09 4.45
N PRO A 54 17.23 -3.60 3.18
CA PRO A 54 17.12 -4.48 2.01
C PRO A 54 18.21 -5.57 1.95
N LYS A 55 19.36 -5.33 2.59
CA LYS A 55 20.47 -6.33 2.66
C LYS A 55 20.26 -7.38 3.73
N ASP A 56 19.39 -7.11 4.70
CA ASP A 56 18.94 -8.07 5.72
C ASP A 56 17.42 -8.09 5.81
N PRO A 57 16.71 -8.66 4.80
CA PRO A 57 15.26 -8.68 4.76
C PRO A 57 14.61 -9.47 5.91
N LYS A 58 15.42 -10.21 6.68
CA LYS A 58 14.95 -10.99 7.85
C LYS A 58 15.39 -10.38 9.18
N LYS A 59 15.94 -9.16 9.19
CA LYS A 59 16.33 -8.45 10.41
C LYS A 59 15.20 -8.52 11.45
N ALA A 60 15.52 -8.99 12.66
CA ALA A 60 14.50 -9.37 13.63
C ALA A 60 13.72 -8.20 14.23
N ASP A 61 14.35 -7.02 14.32
CA ASP A 61 13.82 -5.79 14.91
C ASP A 61 13.29 -4.80 13.86
N ARG A 62 13.15 -5.23 12.60
CA ARG A 62 12.58 -4.39 11.54
C ARG A 62 11.08 -4.17 11.75
N ASP A 63 10.56 -3.06 11.26
CA ASP A 63 9.14 -2.85 11.10
C ASP A 63 8.53 -3.85 10.11
N ARG A 64 7.21 -3.95 10.08
CA ARG A 64 6.46 -4.88 9.23
C ARG A 64 5.44 -4.13 8.39
N LEU A 65 5.34 -4.51 7.12
CA LEU A 65 4.25 -4.09 6.24
C LEU A 65 3.43 -5.29 5.78
N VAL A 66 2.15 -5.30 6.11
CA VAL A 66 1.18 -6.28 5.61
C VAL A 66 0.28 -5.60 4.58
N LEU A 67 0.45 -5.95 3.31
CA LEU A 67 -0.47 -5.51 2.26
C LEU A 67 -1.72 -6.39 2.31
N SER A 68 -2.74 -6.00 3.10
CA SER A 68 -3.96 -6.79 3.30
C SER A 68 -4.77 -6.88 2.00
N LYS A 69 -4.93 -5.79 1.24
CA LYS A 69 -5.42 -5.82 -0.14
C LYS A 69 -4.38 -6.45 -1.08
N GLY A 70 -4.15 -7.75 -0.90
CA GLY A 70 -3.04 -8.48 -1.52
C GLY A 70 -3.02 -8.46 -3.05
N HIS A 71 -4.14 -8.15 -3.69
CA HIS A 71 -4.20 -7.96 -5.13
C HIS A 71 -3.35 -6.76 -5.61
N ALA A 72 -3.08 -5.76 -4.76
CA ALA A 72 -2.16 -4.66 -5.05
C ALA A 72 -0.66 -5.07 -4.94
N ALA A 73 -0.34 -6.37 -4.96
CA ALA A 73 1.01 -6.91 -4.99
C ALA A 73 1.96 -6.23 -6.01
N PRO A 74 1.51 -5.84 -7.22
CA PRO A 74 2.39 -5.11 -8.15
C PRO A 74 3.02 -3.86 -7.56
N ALA A 75 2.28 -3.08 -6.74
CA ALA A 75 2.84 -1.91 -6.08
C ALA A 75 3.87 -2.28 -5.00
N LEU A 76 3.56 -3.30 -4.18
CA LEU A 76 4.49 -3.77 -3.16
C LEU A 76 5.80 -4.27 -3.80
N TYR A 77 5.71 -5.06 -4.86
CA TYR A 77 6.89 -5.57 -5.57
C TYR A 77 7.70 -4.43 -6.20
N ALA A 78 7.04 -3.45 -6.81
CA ALA A 78 7.71 -2.29 -7.36
C ALA A 78 8.43 -1.47 -6.27
N ALA A 79 7.79 -1.26 -5.12
CA ALA A 79 8.41 -0.58 -3.99
C ALA A 79 9.61 -1.36 -3.40
N LEU A 80 9.49 -2.68 -3.27
CA LEU A 80 10.58 -3.55 -2.81
C LEU A 80 11.76 -3.55 -3.78
N ALA A 81 11.51 -3.64 -5.10
CA ALA A 81 12.54 -3.56 -6.12
C ALA A 81 13.23 -2.20 -6.11
N GLU A 82 12.48 -1.10 -6.09
CA GLU A 82 12.99 0.28 -6.02
C GLU A 82 13.81 0.50 -4.73
N ARG A 83 13.41 -0.12 -3.62
CA ARG A 83 14.16 -0.08 -2.35
C ARG A 83 15.42 -0.95 -2.37
N GLY A 84 15.58 -1.86 -3.33
CA GLY A 84 16.76 -2.67 -3.53
C GLY A 84 16.72 -4.06 -2.86
N TYR A 85 15.55 -4.62 -2.62
CA TYR A 85 15.40 -6.00 -2.13
C TYR A 85 15.70 -7.04 -3.22
N PHE A 86 15.46 -6.69 -4.48
CA PHE A 86 15.75 -7.50 -5.66
C PHE A 86 15.82 -6.60 -6.92
N PRO A 87 16.35 -7.09 -8.05
CA PRO A 87 16.50 -6.30 -9.27
C PRO A 87 15.15 -5.81 -9.83
N VAL A 88 15.10 -4.57 -10.30
CA VAL A 88 13.88 -3.98 -10.90
C VAL A 88 13.44 -4.76 -12.14
N GLU A 89 14.37 -5.33 -12.89
CA GLU A 89 14.13 -6.14 -14.08
C GLU A 89 13.28 -7.38 -13.79
N ASP A 90 13.32 -7.89 -12.55
CA ASP A 90 12.55 -9.07 -12.15
C ASP A 90 11.04 -8.81 -12.13
N LEU A 91 10.61 -7.53 -12.09
CA LEU A 91 9.19 -7.16 -12.20
C LEU A 91 8.55 -7.71 -13.49
N LYS A 92 9.34 -7.89 -14.56
CA LYS A 92 8.90 -8.53 -15.82
C LYS A 92 8.57 -10.00 -15.68
N THR A 93 8.89 -10.59 -14.53
CA THR A 93 8.59 -12.01 -14.25
C THR A 93 7.29 -12.21 -13.46
N LEU A 94 6.57 -11.12 -13.14
CA LEU A 94 5.30 -11.17 -12.41
C LEU A 94 4.39 -12.28 -12.95
N ARG A 95 3.88 -13.17 -12.07
CA ARG A 95 2.96 -14.27 -12.38
C ARG A 95 3.49 -15.31 -13.37
N LYS A 96 4.75 -15.25 -13.80
CA LYS A 96 5.33 -16.30 -14.66
C LYS A 96 5.64 -17.55 -13.83
N ILE A 97 5.56 -18.72 -14.48
CA ILE A 97 5.91 -19.99 -13.84
C ILE A 97 7.37 -19.94 -13.39
N GLY A 98 7.62 -20.29 -12.12
CA GLY A 98 8.95 -20.27 -11.52
C GLY A 98 9.42 -18.91 -11.00
N SER A 99 8.64 -17.84 -11.21
CA SER A 99 8.92 -16.54 -10.59
C SER A 99 8.54 -16.55 -9.12
N TYR A 100 9.33 -15.87 -8.28
CA TYR A 100 9.00 -15.59 -6.90
C TYR A 100 7.99 -14.41 -6.75
N LEU A 101 7.74 -13.66 -7.82
CA LEU A 101 6.75 -12.59 -7.88
C LEU A 101 5.39 -13.15 -8.27
N GLN A 102 4.71 -13.69 -7.28
CA GLN A 102 3.39 -14.29 -7.44
C GLN A 102 2.28 -13.25 -7.63
N GLY A 103 1.09 -13.68 -8.05
CA GLY A 103 -0.05 -12.78 -8.25
C GLY A 103 -0.54 -12.06 -6.98
N HIS A 104 -0.22 -12.62 -5.82
CA HIS A 104 -0.43 -12.06 -4.49
C HIS A 104 0.85 -12.25 -3.69
N PRO A 105 1.10 -11.44 -2.62
CA PRO A 105 2.33 -11.52 -1.84
C PRO A 105 2.55 -12.93 -1.25
N ASN A 106 3.78 -13.43 -1.37
CA ASN A 106 4.20 -14.69 -0.76
C ASN A 106 5.44 -14.46 0.10
N MET A 107 5.28 -14.52 1.43
CA MET A 107 6.34 -14.27 2.41
C MET A 107 7.46 -15.31 2.40
N ASN A 108 7.21 -16.50 1.84
CA ASN A 108 8.20 -17.58 1.79
C ASN A 108 9.14 -17.44 0.57
N GLU A 109 8.71 -16.76 -0.48
CA GLU A 109 9.42 -16.68 -1.75
C GLU A 109 9.98 -15.28 -2.05
N THR A 110 9.20 -14.22 -1.75
CA THR A 110 9.54 -12.86 -2.15
C THR A 110 10.31 -12.14 -1.06
N PRO A 111 11.57 -11.72 -1.29
CA PRO A 111 12.34 -10.94 -0.31
C PRO A 111 11.61 -9.66 0.08
N GLY A 112 11.53 -9.37 1.39
CA GLY A 112 10.88 -8.16 1.92
C GLY A 112 9.37 -8.26 2.11
N VAL A 113 8.72 -9.33 1.68
CA VAL A 113 7.29 -9.58 1.97
C VAL A 113 7.14 -10.16 3.37
N ASP A 114 6.36 -9.50 4.23
CA ASP A 114 6.18 -9.88 5.63
C ASP A 114 5.05 -10.89 5.84
N MET A 115 4.04 -10.90 4.97
CA MET A 115 2.88 -11.80 5.09
C MET A 115 2.34 -12.17 3.71
N SER A 116 2.02 -13.44 3.53
CA SER A 116 1.26 -13.91 2.36
C SER A 116 -0.20 -13.46 2.51
N THR A 117 -0.72 -12.73 1.53
CA THR A 117 -2.08 -12.17 1.53
C THR A 117 -2.77 -12.42 0.20
N GLY A 118 -4.05 -12.01 0.08
CA GLY A 118 -4.84 -12.18 -1.13
C GLY A 118 -6.29 -12.56 -0.84
N SER A 119 -6.55 -13.32 0.23
CA SER A 119 -7.90 -13.46 0.80
C SER A 119 -8.19 -12.20 1.60
N LEU A 120 -9.13 -11.39 1.13
CA LEU A 120 -9.44 -10.09 1.73
C LEU A 120 -9.90 -10.26 3.19
N GLY A 121 -9.54 -9.31 4.05
CA GLY A 121 -9.80 -9.33 5.48
C GLY A 121 -8.78 -10.12 6.32
N GLN A 122 -8.04 -11.08 5.73
CA GLN A 122 -7.09 -11.93 6.47
C GLN A 122 -5.78 -11.19 6.84
N GLY A 123 -5.32 -10.30 5.98
CA GLY A 123 -4.03 -9.61 6.18
C GLY A 123 -4.02 -8.75 7.44
N ILE A 124 -5.09 -8.00 7.68
CA ILE A 124 -5.19 -7.16 8.88
C ILE A 124 -5.20 -7.99 10.17
N SER A 125 -5.83 -9.16 10.18
CA SER A 125 -5.80 -10.08 11.34
C SER A 125 -4.38 -10.55 11.63
N ALA A 126 -3.61 -10.89 10.59
CA ALA A 126 -2.20 -11.24 10.74
C ALA A 126 -1.36 -10.05 11.26
N ALA A 127 -1.61 -8.84 10.77
CA ALA A 127 -0.96 -7.61 11.25
C ALA A 127 -1.24 -7.37 12.75
N CYS A 128 -2.47 -7.56 13.19
CA CYS A 128 -2.82 -7.50 14.62
C CYS A 128 -2.00 -8.50 15.44
N GLY A 129 -1.86 -9.73 14.96
CA GLY A 129 -1.02 -10.76 15.60
C GLY A 129 0.45 -10.37 15.70
N MET A 130 1.01 -9.79 14.63
CA MET A 130 2.39 -9.29 14.62
C MET A 130 2.57 -8.14 15.62
N ALA A 131 1.65 -7.17 15.64
CA ALA A 131 1.70 -6.04 16.57
C ALA A 131 1.60 -6.49 18.03
N LEU A 132 0.69 -7.42 18.34
CA LEU A 132 0.57 -7.99 19.67
C LEU A 132 1.83 -8.75 20.08
N GLY A 133 2.39 -9.56 19.17
CA GLY A 133 3.63 -10.29 19.39
C GLY A 133 4.81 -9.38 19.70
N ALA A 134 4.98 -8.30 18.94
CA ALA A 134 6.01 -7.27 19.19
C ALA A 134 5.82 -6.60 20.55
N LYS A 135 4.58 -6.21 20.89
CA LYS A 135 4.23 -5.61 22.19
C LYS A 135 4.54 -6.55 23.36
N HIS A 136 4.16 -7.82 23.27
CA HIS A 136 4.47 -8.82 24.31
C HIS A 136 5.98 -9.09 24.46
N ALA A 137 6.72 -9.05 23.35
CA ALA A 137 8.16 -9.21 23.37
C ALA A 137 8.93 -7.96 23.83
N GLY A 138 8.23 -6.85 24.10
CA GLY A 138 8.83 -5.56 24.46
C GLY A 138 9.72 -4.97 23.37
N LYS A 139 9.43 -5.28 22.09
CA LYS A 139 10.22 -4.82 20.95
C LYS A 139 9.59 -3.56 20.35
N PRO A 140 10.38 -2.53 20.02
CA PRO A 140 9.90 -1.29 19.41
C PRO A 140 9.67 -1.50 17.90
N ILE A 141 8.78 -2.43 17.53
CA ILE A 141 8.45 -2.74 16.14
C ILE A 141 7.08 -2.17 15.85
N ASN A 142 6.99 -1.35 14.82
CA ASN A 142 5.73 -0.89 14.26
C ASN A 142 5.25 -1.85 13.18
N VAL A 143 3.94 -2.00 13.09
CA VAL A 143 3.28 -2.81 12.06
C VAL A 143 2.35 -1.90 11.27
N TYR A 144 2.57 -1.82 9.98
CA TYR A 144 1.74 -1.11 9.02
C TYR A 144 0.91 -2.12 8.25
N THR A 145 -0.35 -1.83 8.01
CA THR A 145 -1.18 -2.67 7.14
C THR A 145 -2.02 -1.80 6.23
N ILE A 146 -2.12 -2.18 4.96
CA ILE A 146 -2.91 -1.45 3.96
C ILE A 146 -4.12 -2.30 3.62
N VAL A 147 -5.31 -1.79 3.94
CA VAL A 147 -6.61 -2.38 3.62
C VAL A 147 -7.32 -1.53 2.56
N GLY A 148 -8.14 -2.15 1.71
CA GLY A 148 -8.98 -1.43 0.75
C GLY A 148 -10.35 -1.08 1.33
N ASP A 149 -10.99 -0.06 0.79
CA ASP A 149 -12.34 0.35 1.17
C ASP A 149 -13.42 -0.71 0.84
N GLY A 150 -13.26 -1.46 -0.26
CA GLY A 150 -14.06 -2.66 -0.53
C GLY A 150 -13.67 -3.86 0.34
N GLU A 151 -12.40 -3.94 0.78
CA GLU A 151 -11.97 -5.02 1.68
C GLU A 151 -12.61 -4.93 3.06
N VAL A 152 -12.87 -3.73 3.57
CA VAL A 152 -13.53 -3.58 4.89
C VAL A 152 -15.01 -3.96 4.89
N GLU A 153 -15.56 -4.42 3.78
CA GLU A 153 -16.86 -5.09 3.74
C GLU A 153 -16.80 -6.51 4.33
N GLU A 154 -15.60 -7.11 4.40
CA GLU A 154 -15.38 -8.39 5.05
C GLU A 154 -15.55 -8.28 6.59
N GLY A 155 -16.34 -9.18 7.16
CA GLY A 155 -16.61 -9.19 8.61
C GLY A 155 -15.33 -9.33 9.45
N GLU A 156 -14.33 -10.08 8.95
CA GLU A 156 -13.04 -10.27 9.61
C GLU A 156 -12.26 -8.97 9.83
N CYS A 157 -12.41 -7.98 8.97
CA CYS A 157 -11.82 -6.66 9.21
C CYS A 157 -12.34 -6.03 10.51
N TRP A 158 -13.65 -6.13 10.77
CA TRP A 158 -14.27 -5.57 11.98
C TRP A 158 -13.91 -6.38 13.22
N GLU A 159 -13.76 -7.69 13.11
CA GLU A 159 -13.23 -8.54 14.17
C GLU A 159 -11.79 -8.16 14.53
N ALA A 160 -10.94 -7.93 13.51
CA ALA A 160 -9.56 -7.46 13.69
C ALA A 160 -9.50 -6.05 14.31
N PHE A 161 -10.37 -5.13 13.93
CA PHE A 161 -10.45 -3.80 14.55
C PHE A 161 -10.84 -3.89 16.03
N MET A 162 -11.83 -4.72 16.36
CA MET A 162 -12.23 -4.94 17.75
C MET A 162 -11.07 -5.53 18.57
N PHE A 163 -10.35 -6.50 18.02
CA PHE A 163 -9.18 -7.11 18.63
C PHE A 163 -8.06 -6.08 18.85
N ALA A 164 -7.71 -5.30 17.84
CA ALA A 164 -6.65 -4.28 17.92
C ALA A 164 -6.94 -3.25 19.01
N ALA A 165 -8.19 -2.78 19.08
CA ALA A 165 -8.62 -1.83 20.11
C ALA A 165 -8.62 -2.45 21.51
N HIS A 166 -9.11 -3.70 21.66
CA HIS A 166 -9.13 -4.40 22.95
C HIS A 166 -7.73 -4.54 23.56
N TYR A 167 -6.74 -4.90 22.73
CA TYR A 167 -5.36 -5.06 23.18
C TYR A 167 -4.56 -3.77 23.17
N GLY A 168 -5.15 -2.64 22.79
CA GLY A 168 -4.49 -1.33 22.74
C GLY A 168 -3.24 -1.38 21.90
N LEU A 169 -3.33 -1.88 20.65
CA LEU A 169 -2.17 -2.05 19.77
C LEU A 169 -1.72 -0.70 19.19
N SER A 170 -1.11 0.14 20.04
CA SER A 170 -0.63 1.47 19.64
C SER A 170 0.55 1.42 18.64
N ASN A 171 1.16 0.26 18.46
CA ASN A 171 2.17 -0.02 17.45
C ASN A 171 1.59 -0.57 16.14
N LEU A 172 0.27 -0.52 15.95
CA LEU A 172 -0.43 -0.90 14.71
C LEU A 172 -0.95 0.36 14.02
N CYS A 173 -0.49 0.62 12.80
CA CYS A 173 -0.99 1.62 11.88
C CYS A 173 -1.77 0.92 10.75
N VAL A 174 -3.08 1.09 10.73
CA VAL A 174 -3.94 0.65 9.63
C VAL A 174 -4.06 1.82 8.64
N VAL A 175 -3.69 1.62 7.39
CA VAL A 175 -3.99 2.56 6.32
C VAL A 175 -5.14 2.01 5.51
N LEU A 176 -6.26 2.71 5.51
CA LEU A 176 -7.44 2.38 4.73
C LEU A 176 -7.39 3.18 3.43
N ASP A 177 -7.07 2.51 2.34
CA ASP A 177 -7.08 3.08 1.00
C ASP A 177 -8.52 3.24 0.52
N ARG A 178 -9.02 4.48 0.58
CA ARG A 178 -10.37 4.83 0.16
C ARG A 178 -10.31 5.41 -1.26
N ASN A 179 -10.31 4.51 -2.24
CA ASN A 179 -10.32 4.89 -3.65
C ASN A 179 -11.73 4.91 -4.27
N HIS A 180 -12.76 4.64 -3.46
CA HIS A 180 -14.19 4.66 -3.79
C HIS A 180 -14.65 3.64 -4.84
N LEU A 181 -13.77 2.73 -5.29
CA LEU A 181 -14.08 1.78 -6.36
C LEU A 181 -13.73 0.34 -5.98
N GLN A 182 -14.62 -0.57 -6.24
CA GLN A 182 -14.39 -2.01 -6.23
C GLN A 182 -14.68 -2.64 -7.61
N ILE A 183 -14.66 -3.97 -7.73
CA ILE A 183 -14.73 -4.68 -9.02
C ILE A 183 -15.94 -4.25 -9.86
N ASP A 184 -17.13 -4.16 -9.24
CA ASP A 184 -18.41 -4.02 -9.92
C ASP A 184 -18.96 -2.57 -9.94
N GLY A 185 -18.22 -1.62 -9.36
CA GLY A 185 -18.69 -0.22 -9.30
C GLY A 185 -18.09 0.58 -8.15
N THR A 186 -18.81 1.62 -7.76
CA THR A 186 -18.41 2.39 -6.57
C THR A 186 -18.74 1.62 -5.29
N THR A 187 -17.92 1.77 -4.27
CA THR A 187 -18.20 1.17 -2.95
C THR A 187 -19.55 1.62 -2.40
N GLU A 188 -19.96 2.86 -2.70
CA GLU A 188 -21.27 3.38 -2.31
C GLU A 188 -22.45 2.62 -2.93
N THR A 189 -22.32 2.21 -4.20
CA THR A 189 -23.42 1.56 -4.93
C THR A 189 -23.42 0.04 -4.82
N VAL A 190 -22.24 -0.58 -4.65
CA VAL A 190 -22.11 -2.04 -4.53
C VAL A 190 -22.40 -2.49 -3.11
N MET A 191 -21.66 -1.97 -2.12
CA MET A 191 -21.90 -2.21 -0.70
C MET A 191 -21.35 -1.04 0.12
N ASN A 192 -22.23 -0.19 0.61
CA ASN A 192 -21.84 1.04 1.30
C ASN A 192 -21.36 0.76 2.72
N SER A 193 -20.06 0.84 2.92
CA SER A 193 -19.43 0.69 4.25
C SER A 193 -19.36 2.00 5.05
N ALA A 194 -19.76 3.15 4.48
CA ALA A 194 -19.74 4.44 5.18
C ALA A 194 -20.78 4.50 6.35
N PRO A 195 -20.59 5.39 7.33
CA PRO A 195 -19.45 6.29 7.52
C PRO A 195 -18.27 5.54 8.21
N LEU A 196 -17.11 5.50 7.56
CA LEU A 196 -15.96 4.74 8.07
C LEU A 196 -15.29 5.41 9.27
N GLU A 197 -15.16 6.75 9.26
CA GLU A 197 -14.54 7.52 10.34
C GLU A 197 -15.25 7.29 11.67
N GLU A 198 -16.58 7.39 11.68
CA GLU A 198 -17.40 7.23 12.88
C GLU A 198 -17.37 5.79 13.39
N LYS A 199 -17.43 4.82 12.48
CA LYS A 199 -17.36 3.41 12.83
C LYS A 199 -16.02 3.08 13.48
N LEU A 200 -14.89 3.49 12.88
CA LEU A 200 -13.56 3.25 13.44
C LEU A 200 -13.33 3.98 14.77
N LYS A 201 -13.85 5.20 14.92
CA LYS A 201 -13.85 5.91 16.22
C LYS A 201 -14.66 5.14 17.27
N ALA A 202 -15.83 4.59 16.88
CA ALA A 202 -16.64 3.75 17.77
C ALA A 202 -15.93 2.44 18.15
N PHE A 203 -15.06 1.92 17.28
CA PHE A 203 -14.14 0.81 17.58
C PHE A 203 -12.91 1.24 18.41
N ASN A 204 -12.88 2.48 18.90
CA ASN A 204 -11.81 3.04 19.75
C ASN A 204 -10.45 3.16 19.03
N PHE A 205 -10.44 3.45 17.75
CA PHE A 205 -9.24 3.85 17.02
C PHE A 205 -8.94 5.35 17.17
N ASN A 206 -7.66 5.71 17.07
CA ASN A 206 -7.25 7.05 16.66
C ASN A 206 -7.45 7.12 15.13
N VAL A 207 -8.27 8.04 14.64
CA VAL A 207 -8.64 8.12 13.22
C VAL A 207 -8.20 9.45 12.63
N VAL A 208 -7.44 9.39 11.54
CA VAL A 208 -6.97 10.55 10.77
C VAL A 208 -7.39 10.35 9.31
N THR A 209 -8.04 11.35 8.71
CA THR A 209 -8.39 11.32 7.27
C THR A 209 -7.50 12.30 6.51
N ILE A 210 -6.95 11.86 5.38
CA ILE A 210 -5.97 12.62 4.59
C ILE A 210 -6.23 12.48 3.09
N ASP A 211 -5.70 13.42 2.30
CA ASP A 211 -5.39 13.20 0.88
C ASP A 211 -4.16 12.29 0.78
N GLY A 212 -4.35 11.09 0.20
CA GLY A 212 -3.31 10.07 0.07
C GLY A 212 -2.23 10.40 -0.96
N HIS A 213 -2.37 11.51 -1.68
CA HIS A 213 -1.39 11.99 -2.65
C HIS A 213 -0.62 13.22 -2.17
N ASP A 214 -0.86 13.66 -0.92
CA ASP A 214 -0.19 14.80 -0.28
C ASP A 214 0.82 14.31 0.78
N TYR A 215 2.11 14.48 0.51
CA TYR A 215 3.18 14.04 1.41
C TYR A 215 3.20 14.77 2.77
N ASP A 216 2.77 16.04 2.84
CA ASP A 216 2.68 16.76 4.11
C ASP A 216 1.59 16.15 5.00
N GLN A 217 0.47 15.73 4.39
CA GLN A 217 -0.60 15.07 5.11
C GLN A 217 -0.23 13.63 5.50
N ILE A 218 0.48 12.88 4.64
CA ILE A 218 1.01 11.56 4.97
C ILE A 218 1.96 11.65 6.16
N GLU A 219 2.94 12.57 6.12
CA GLU A 219 3.86 12.79 7.24
C GLU A 219 3.11 13.13 8.53
N ALA A 220 2.17 14.08 8.48
CA ALA A 220 1.41 14.49 9.65
C ALA A 220 0.58 13.34 10.25
N ALA A 221 -0.01 12.48 9.40
CA ALA A 221 -0.77 11.31 9.85
C ALA A 221 0.14 10.25 10.51
N ILE A 222 1.32 10.02 9.99
CA ILE A 222 2.31 9.12 10.60
C ILE A 222 2.83 9.71 11.92
N GLN A 223 3.05 11.01 12.01
CA GLN A 223 3.38 11.66 13.28
C GLN A 223 2.26 11.51 14.31
N ALA A 224 0.99 11.61 13.89
CA ALA A 224 -0.15 11.36 14.76
C ALA A 224 -0.23 9.89 15.23
N PHE A 225 0.16 8.93 14.39
CA PHE A 225 0.34 7.54 14.79
C PHE A 225 1.40 7.39 15.88
N HIS A 226 2.58 7.98 15.72
CA HIS A 226 3.64 7.92 16.73
C HIS A 226 3.30 8.62 18.03
N ALA A 227 2.49 9.67 17.99
CA ALA A 227 2.02 10.38 19.18
C ALA A 227 0.97 9.61 19.98
N GLU A 228 0.27 8.67 19.34
CA GLU A 228 -0.76 7.85 20.00
C GLU A 228 -0.11 6.63 20.68
N THR A 229 -0.27 6.53 21.99
CA THR A 229 0.39 5.48 22.81
C THR A 229 -0.56 4.46 23.42
N ALA A 230 -1.87 4.65 23.28
CA ALA A 230 -2.89 3.83 23.94
C ALA A 230 -3.76 3.03 22.96
N LYS A 231 -3.94 3.53 21.74
CA LYS A 231 -4.90 2.99 20.76
C LYS A 231 -4.19 2.64 19.44
N PRO A 232 -4.74 1.71 18.66
CA PRO A 232 -4.34 1.59 17.27
C PRO A 232 -4.75 2.84 16.48
N THR A 233 -4.00 3.16 15.44
CA THR A 233 -4.31 4.28 14.53
C THR A 233 -4.84 3.74 13.21
N CYS A 234 -5.89 4.39 12.69
CA CYS A 234 -6.34 4.20 11.32
C CYS A 234 -6.20 5.51 10.55
N ILE A 235 -5.41 5.48 9.50
CA ILE A 235 -5.29 6.57 8.53
C ILE A 235 -6.23 6.24 7.36
N ILE A 236 -7.32 6.98 7.23
CA ILE A 236 -8.19 6.90 6.06
C ILE A 236 -7.58 7.78 4.99
N MET A 237 -7.15 7.18 3.92
CA MET A 237 -6.40 7.81 2.85
C MET A 237 -7.29 7.93 1.62
N ASP A 238 -7.79 9.12 1.33
CA ASP A 238 -8.53 9.39 0.10
C ASP A 238 -7.57 9.35 -1.08
N THR A 239 -7.82 8.45 -2.01
CA THR A 239 -6.96 8.20 -3.16
C THR A 239 -7.72 8.19 -4.47
N THR A 240 -6.99 8.23 -5.55
CA THR A 240 -7.50 8.12 -6.90
C THR A 240 -7.06 6.79 -7.51
N LYS A 241 -8.00 5.84 -7.66
CA LYS A 241 -7.72 4.57 -8.32
C LYS A 241 -7.11 4.79 -9.71
N GLY A 242 -5.97 4.14 -10.01
CA GLY A 242 -5.30 4.31 -11.30
C GLY A 242 -4.52 5.61 -11.45
N LYS A 243 -4.16 6.28 -10.34
CA LYS A 243 -3.40 7.54 -10.31
C LYS A 243 -2.15 7.50 -11.17
N GLY A 244 -1.97 8.54 -11.98
CA GLY A 244 -0.79 8.74 -12.82
C GLY A 244 -0.90 8.18 -14.25
N VAL A 245 -1.99 7.44 -14.55
CA VAL A 245 -2.27 6.94 -15.91
C VAL A 245 -3.68 7.38 -16.31
N SER A 246 -3.79 8.23 -17.32
CA SER A 246 -5.01 8.97 -17.65
C SER A 246 -6.22 8.06 -17.88
N PHE A 247 -6.06 6.99 -18.66
CA PHE A 247 -7.13 6.05 -19.02
C PHE A 247 -7.45 5.02 -17.93
N MET A 248 -6.63 4.93 -16.86
CA MET A 248 -6.87 4.08 -15.70
C MET A 248 -7.54 4.84 -14.54
N THR A 249 -7.42 6.16 -14.54
CA THR A 249 -7.88 7.03 -13.46
C THR A 249 -9.39 6.92 -13.27
N ASN A 250 -9.81 6.57 -12.03
CA ASN A 250 -11.21 6.40 -11.62
C ASN A 250 -12.01 5.42 -12.50
N SER A 251 -11.36 4.38 -13.01
CA SER A 251 -12.00 3.36 -13.85
C SER A 251 -11.97 1.98 -13.18
N VAL A 252 -13.15 1.37 -13.05
CA VAL A 252 -13.32 0.00 -12.53
C VAL A 252 -12.71 -1.06 -13.45
N ASP A 253 -12.62 -0.78 -14.76
CA ASP A 253 -12.08 -1.73 -15.75
C ASP A 253 -10.64 -2.14 -15.46
N TRP A 254 -9.90 -1.26 -14.75
CA TRP A 254 -8.50 -1.48 -14.40
C TRP A 254 -8.30 -2.12 -13.02
N HIS A 255 -9.38 -2.61 -12.42
CA HIS A 255 -9.25 -3.37 -11.17
C HIS A 255 -8.41 -4.64 -11.37
N GLY A 256 -8.69 -5.43 -12.39
CA GLY A 256 -8.06 -6.75 -12.60
C GLY A 256 -7.56 -7.00 -14.03
N LYS A 257 -7.24 -5.96 -14.80
CA LYS A 257 -6.80 -6.05 -16.20
C LYS A 257 -5.37 -5.49 -16.35
N GLY A 258 -4.46 -6.25 -16.96
CA GLY A 258 -3.16 -5.72 -17.39
C GLY A 258 -3.28 -4.94 -18.70
N PRO A 259 -2.44 -3.88 -18.92
CA PRO A 259 -2.46 -3.12 -20.16
C PRO A 259 -1.93 -3.95 -21.34
N ASN A 260 -2.47 -3.72 -22.53
CA ASN A 260 -1.92 -4.21 -23.78
C ASN A 260 -0.70 -3.38 -24.23
N ASP A 261 -0.09 -3.74 -25.39
CA ASP A 261 1.16 -3.11 -25.85
C ASP A 261 1.00 -1.60 -26.16
N ASP A 262 -0.18 -1.17 -26.64
CA ASP A 262 -0.42 0.25 -26.94
C ASP A 262 -0.80 1.04 -25.67
N GLU A 263 -1.63 0.45 -24.80
CA GLU A 263 -1.96 0.98 -23.47
C GLU A 263 -0.68 1.12 -22.61
N TYR A 264 0.23 0.14 -22.68
CA TYR A 264 1.53 0.19 -21.99
C TYR A 264 2.37 1.38 -22.45
N LYS A 265 2.51 1.60 -23.75
CA LYS A 265 3.30 2.74 -24.30
C LYS A 265 2.76 4.07 -23.79
N ILE A 266 1.43 4.27 -23.86
CA ILE A 266 0.78 5.50 -23.37
C ILE A 266 1.05 5.69 -21.88
N ALA A 267 0.84 4.64 -21.06
CA ALA A 267 1.06 4.73 -19.63
C ALA A 267 2.51 5.07 -19.26
N ILE A 268 3.49 4.45 -19.93
CA ILE A 268 4.91 4.73 -19.69
C ILE A 268 5.31 6.11 -20.18
N GLU A 269 4.75 6.60 -21.31
CA GLU A 269 4.98 7.97 -21.76
C GLU A 269 4.44 9.00 -20.77
N GLU A 270 3.24 8.81 -20.23
CA GLU A 270 2.65 9.70 -19.23
C GLU A 270 3.49 9.72 -17.94
N LEU A 271 3.92 8.55 -17.46
CA LEU A 271 4.73 8.44 -16.24
C LEU A 271 6.14 9.02 -16.42
N ASN A 272 6.77 8.84 -17.59
CA ASN A 272 8.04 9.46 -17.91
C ASN A 272 7.92 11.00 -18.00
N ALA A 273 6.83 11.51 -18.57
CA ALA A 273 6.58 12.95 -18.62
C ALA A 273 6.40 13.54 -17.20
N ALA A 274 5.67 12.83 -16.33
CA ALA A 274 5.53 13.22 -14.93
C ALA A 274 6.87 13.21 -14.19
N TYR A 275 7.70 12.18 -14.39
CA TYR A 275 9.05 12.10 -13.82
C TYR A 275 9.94 13.26 -14.29
N ALA A 276 9.95 13.54 -15.60
CA ALA A 276 10.74 14.64 -16.17
C ALA A 276 10.30 16.02 -15.63
N ALA A 277 9.01 16.21 -15.34
CA ALA A 277 8.53 17.44 -14.69
C ALA A 277 9.12 17.60 -13.29
N LEU A 278 9.16 16.52 -12.48
CA LEU A 278 9.79 16.53 -11.15
C LEU A 278 11.30 16.82 -11.20
N GLU A 279 12.01 16.37 -12.25
CA GLU A 279 13.44 16.72 -12.44
C GLU A 279 13.65 18.20 -12.75
N GLN A 280 12.70 18.84 -13.45
CA GLN A 280 12.76 20.27 -13.75
C GLN A 280 12.48 21.14 -12.52
N GLU A 281 11.64 20.67 -11.58
CA GLU A 281 11.36 21.40 -10.32
C GLU A 281 12.54 21.36 -9.34
N GLU A 282 13.43 20.38 -9.48
CA GLU A 282 14.63 20.25 -8.64
C GLU A 282 15.78 21.18 -9.05
N ASN A 283 15.81 21.66 -10.30
CA ASN A 283 16.84 22.52 -10.88
C ASN A 283 16.46 24.00 -10.82
#